data_89df47c9dcbe92e66aace227ac530fdd
#
_entry.id   89df47c9dcbe92e66aace227ac530fdd
#
_cell.length_a   1.000
_cell.length_b   1.000
_cell.length_c   1.000
_cell.angle_alpha   90.00
_cell.angle_beta   90.00
_cell.angle_gamma   90.00
#
_symmetry.space_group_name_H-M   'P 1'
#
loop_
_entity.id
_entity.type
_entity.pdbx_description
1 polymer ?
#
loop_
_entity_poly.entity_id
_entity_poly.type
_entity_poly.pdbx_seq_one_letter_code
_entity_poly.pdbx_strand_id
1 'polypeptide(L)'
;FDADSKEFNYTEEDIQNCLDLVKSLYDNNVCAPASYSSAYSNDDLQSDPNWIAGKYVCTFAYISTINVMTAANEGATYGTGYLPLLDGAKDNGWACNCPQVLAVTSTCKAPEAAMKFLDYFFNSDDAESTLACVRSVPPTEKAREICEKDGTLDPNMMTAANIASGYSGLTNDKYSSAPESKQIIADTIEAVGYGTTDPASAASDMYKQLSSYISAQ
;
A
#
# COMPACT_ATOMS: atom_id res chain seq x y z
N PHE A 1 -15.74 2.25 -4.58
CA PHE A 1 -17.10 2.60 -4.12
C PHE A 1 -17.43 4.04 -4.47
N ASP A 2 -18.69 4.30 -4.78
CA ASP A 2 -19.22 5.65 -4.80
C ASP A 2 -19.74 6.00 -3.40
N ALA A 3 -19.08 6.92 -2.71
CA ALA A 3 -19.40 7.27 -1.34
C ALA A 3 -20.71 8.05 -1.20
N ASP A 4 -21.15 8.73 -2.27
CA ASP A 4 -22.36 9.57 -2.26
C ASP A 4 -23.59 8.75 -2.58
N SER A 5 -23.52 7.88 -3.59
CA SER A 5 -24.63 6.97 -3.97
C SER A 5 -24.68 5.71 -3.10
N LYS A 6 -23.62 5.38 -2.36
CA LYS A 6 -23.44 4.13 -1.62
C LYS A 6 -23.53 2.91 -2.54
N GLU A 7 -22.98 3.03 -3.74
CA GLU A 7 -22.95 1.96 -4.73
C GLU A 7 -21.56 1.36 -4.86
N PHE A 8 -21.55 0.09 -5.19
CA PHE A 8 -20.34 -0.64 -5.55
C PHE A 8 -20.19 -0.61 -7.07
N ASN A 9 -19.16 0.10 -7.56
CA ASN A 9 -19.01 0.45 -8.97
C ASN A 9 -18.44 -0.68 -9.86
N TYR A 10 -18.19 -1.86 -9.30
CA TYR A 10 -17.71 -3.01 -10.05
C TYR A 10 -18.84 -4.01 -10.25
N THR A 11 -18.76 -4.75 -11.35
CA THR A 11 -19.65 -5.88 -11.63
C THR A 11 -19.06 -7.18 -11.06
N GLU A 12 -19.88 -8.22 -10.97
CA GLU A 12 -19.40 -9.58 -10.65
C GLU A 12 -18.34 -10.05 -11.66
N GLU A 13 -18.49 -9.69 -12.94
CA GLU A 13 -17.54 -10.03 -14.00
C GLU A 13 -16.19 -9.33 -13.80
N ASP A 14 -16.18 -8.06 -13.40
CA ASP A 14 -14.92 -7.34 -13.09
C ASP A 14 -14.16 -8.02 -11.93
N ILE A 15 -14.90 -8.41 -10.89
CA ILE A 15 -14.31 -9.12 -9.74
C ILE A 15 -13.81 -10.49 -10.17
N GLN A 16 -14.59 -11.23 -10.96
CA GLN A 16 -14.18 -12.54 -11.45
C GLN A 16 -12.90 -12.45 -12.27
N ASN A 17 -12.77 -11.49 -13.18
CA ASN A 17 -11.55 -11.28 -13.97
C ASN A 17 -10.33 -11.04 -13.08
N CYS A 18 -10.47 -10.28 -11.99
CA CYS A 18 -9.41 -10.11 -11.01
C CYS A 18 -9.06 -11.42 -10.29
N LEU A 19 -10.05 -12.18 -9.87
CA LEU A 19 -9.86 -13.46 -9.18
C LEU A 19 -9.30 -14.56 -10.09
N ASP A 20 -9.64 -14.56 -11.38
CA ASP A 20 -9.03 -15.44 -12.38
C ASP A 20 -7.54 -15.14 -12.53
N LEU A 21 -7.15 -13.85 -12.53
CA LEU A 21 -5.73 -13.47 -12.50
C LEU A 21 -5.07 -13.97 -11.21
N VAL A 22 -5.65 -13.71 -10.05
CA VAL A 22 -5.13 -14.19 -8.75
C VAL A 22 -4.92 -15.70 -8.78
N LYS A 23 -5.93 -16.44 -9.24
CA LYS A 23 -5.83 -17.90 -9.38
C LYS A 23 -4.69 -18.31 -10.30
N SER A 24 -4.54 -17.64 -11.43
CA SER A 24 -3.46 -17.93 -12.37
C SER A 24 -2.07 -17.70 -11.78
N LEU A 25 -1.90 -16.70 -10.92
CA LEU A 25 -0.63 -16.46 -10.21
C LEU A 25 -0.26 -17.61 -9.26
N TYR A 26 -1.24 -18.15 -8.56
CA TYR A 26 -1.03 -19.32 -7.69
C TYR A 26 -0.79 -20.60 -8.51
N ASP A 27 -1.61 -20.89 -9.50
CA ASP A 27 -1.53 -22.09 -10.32
C ASP A 27 -0.19 -22.19 -11.10
N ASN A 28 0.37 -21.05 -11.48
CA ASN A 28 1.65 -20.97 -12.20
C ASN A 28 2.85 -20.77 -11.26
N ASN A 29 2.68 -20.84 -9.96
CA ASN A 29 3.74 -20.63 -8.98
C ASN A 29 4.46 -19.26 -9.12
N VAL A 30 3.75 -18.23 -9.57
CA VAL A 30 4.26 -16.86 -9.61
C VAL A 30 4.29 -16.26 -8.21
N CYS A 31 3.26 -16.57 -7.42
CA CYS A 31 3.20 -16.25 -5.99
C CYS A 31 3.49 -17.49 -5.14
N ALA A 32 3.97 -17.29 -3.91
CA ALA A 32 4.03 -18.36 -2.92
C ALA A 32 2.63 -18.96 -2.69
N PRO A 33 2.53 -20.26 -2.35
CA PRO A 33 1.22 -20.88 -2.06
C PRO A 33 0.44 -20.09 -1.00
N ALA A 34 -0.88 -20.04 -1.11
CA ALA A 34 -1.74 -19.32 -0.16
C ALA A 34 -1.49 -19.74 1.30
N SER A 35 -1.24 -21.04 1.54
CA SER A 35 -0.89 -21.58 2.86
C SER A 35 0.43 -21.03 3.44
N TYR A 36 1.33 -20.55 2.59
CA TYR A 36 2.55 -19.88 3.02
C TYR A 36 2.29 -18.36 3.19
N SER A 37 1.63 -17.74 2.22
CA SER A 37 1.39 -16.30 2.22
C SER A 37 0.54 -15.84 3.41
N SER A 38 -0.46 -16.65 3.84
CA SER A 38 -1.29 -16.32 4.99
C SER A 38 -0.56 -16.35 6.33
N ALA A 39 0.63 -16.96 6.39
CA ALA A 39 1.48 -16.94 7.58
C ALA A 39 2.27 -15.64 7.75
N TYR A 40 2.37 -14.85 6.69
CA TYR A 40 3.12 -13.60 6.65
C TYR A 40 2.19 -12.49 6.16
N SER A 41 1.78 -11.60 7.04
CA SER A 41 0.95 -10.46 6.66
C SER A 41 1.73 -9.49 5.75
N ASN A 42 1.01 -8.73 4.95
CA ASN A 42 1.60 -7.79 3.97
C ASN A 42 2.56 -6.76 4.58
N ASP A 43 2.41 -6.47 5.88
CA ASP A 43 3.24 -5.47 6.58
C ASP A 43 4.55 -6.05 7.13
N ASP A 44 4.73 -7.38 7.09
CA ASP A 44 5.85 -8.10 7.68
C ASP A 44 6.73 -8.83 6.66
N LEU A 45 6.70 -8.43 5.39
CA LEU A 45 7.51 -9.08 4.34
C LEU A 45 9.01 -9.07 4.66
N GLN A 46 9.50 -8.06 5.38
CA GLN A 46 10.88 -8.02 5.90
C GLN A 46 11.19 -9.20 6.84
N SER A 47 10.19 -9.84 7.41
CA SER A 47 10.31 -11.02 8.27
C SER A 47 10.14 -12.33 7.50
N ASP A 48 9.72 -12.28 6.22
CA ASP A 48 9.50 -13.45 5.39
C ASP A 48 10.84 -14.14 5.05
N PRO A 49 11.04 -15.42 5.45
CA PRO A 49 12.28 -16.15 5.16
C PRO A 49 12.62 -16.25 3.67
N ASN A 50 11.63 -16.27 2.78
CA ASN A 50 11.86 -16.32 1.34
C ASN A 50 12.31 -14.96 0.80
N TRP A 51 11.77 -13.86 1.35
CA TRP A 51 12.28 -12.52 1.04
C TRP A 51 13.74 -12.35 1.50
N ILE A 52 14.01 -12.69 2.77
CA ILE A 52 15.36 -12.62 3.36
C ILE A 52 16.36 -13.47 2.57
N ALA A 53 15.93 -14.63 2.09
CA ALA A 53 16.75 -15.53 1.29
C ALA A 53 16.86 -15.13 -0.21
N GLY A 54 16.26 -14.01 -0.62
CA GLY A 54 16.32 -13.51 -2.00
C GLY A 54 15.59 -14.41 -3.02
N LYS A 55 14.56 -15.14 -2.59
CA LYS A 55 13.81 -16.04 -3.48
C LYS A 55 12.72 -15.33 -4.27
N TYR A 56 12.35 -14.11 -3.88
CA TYR A 56 11.36 -13.31 -4.61
C TYR A 56 12.05 -12.35 -5.57
N VAL A 57 11.53 -12.26 -6.78
CA VAL A 57 12.05 -11.38 -7.83
C VAL A 57 11.58 -9.94 -7.59
N CYS A 58 10.34 -9.76 -7.15
CA CYS A 58 9.75 -8.45 -6.90
C CYS A 58 8.62 -8.54 -5.87
N THR A 59 8.23 -7.39 -5.36
CA THR A 59 7.05 -7.21 -4.52
C THR A 59 6.46 -5.82 -4.73
N PHE A 60 5.21 -5.64 -4.33
CA PHE A 60 4.57 -4.34 -4.21
C PHE A 60 4.76 -3.82 -2.79
N ALA A 61 5.14 -2.57 -2.66
CA ALA A 61 5.42 -1.98 -1.36
C ALA A 61 5.03 -0.50 -1.30
N TYR A 62 4.79 -0.01 -0.11
CA TYR A 62 4.73 1.43 0.11
C TYR A 62 6.14 2.02 0.11
N ILE A 63 6.29 3.26 -0.36
CA ILE A 63 7.58 3.96 -0.34
C ILE A 63 8.17 3.99 1.07
N SER A 64 7.33 4.14 2.09
CA SER A 64 7.74 4.15 3.51
C SER A 64 8.31 2.85 4.03
N THR A 65 8.14 1.72 3.33
CA THR A 65 8.64 0.40 3.77
C THR A 65 9.88 -0.05 3.00
N ILE A 66 10.31 0.67 1.98
CA ILE A 66 11.44 0.28 1.13
C ILE A 66 12.69 0.02 1.96
N ASN A 67 13.06 0.93 2.86
CA ASN A 67 14.28 0.79 3.69
C ASN A 67 14.27 -0.46 4.54
N VAL A 68 13.14 -0.78 5.16
CA VAL A 68 13.01 -1.96 6.04
C VAL A 68 13.11 -3.24 5.22
N MET A 69 12.51 -3.26 4.04
CA MET A 69 12.52 -4.41 3.16
C MET A 69 13.89 -4.65 2.52
N THR A 70 14.56 -3.60 2.07
CA THR A 70 15.91 -3.73 1.48
C THR A 70 16.95 -4.11 2.52
N ALA A 71 16.85 -3.59 3.74
CA ALA A 71 17.72 -3.95 4.85
C ALA A 71 17.59 -5.42 5.29
N ALA A 72 16.43 -6.04 5.06
CA ALA A 72 16.23 -7.44 5.45
C ALA A 72 17.06 -8.44 4.61
N ASN A 73 17.56 -8.03 3.44
CA ASN A 73 18.46 -8.83 2.61
C ASN A 73 19.58 -7.95 2.07
N GLU A 74 20.59 -7.72 2.89
CA GLU A 74 21.75 -6.86 2.59
C GLU A 74 22.61 -7.36 1.41
N GLY A 75 22.49 -8.63 1.04
CA GLY A 75 23.22 -9.22 -0.08
C GLY A 75 22.61 -8.95 -1.45
N ALA A 76 21.41 -8.39 -1.51
CA ALA A 76 20.70 -8.14 -2.77
C ALA A 76 20.77 -6.67 -3.18
N THR A 77 20.75 -6.44 -4.49
CA THR A 77 20.58 -5.10 -5.06
C THR A 77 19.15 -4.93 -5.51
N TYR A 78 18.53 -3.87 -5.04
CA TYR A 78 17.13 -3.56 -5.34
C TYR A 78 17.01 -2.36 -6.26
N GLY A 79 15.98 -2.37 -7.10
CA GLY A 79 15.56 -1.23 -7.89
C GLY A 79 14.04 -1.04 -7.77
N THR A 80 13.58 0.15 -8.08
CA THR A 80 12.16 0.49 -8.13
C THR A 80 11.70 0.57 -9.57
N GLY A 81 10.52 0.03 -9.86
CA GLY A 81 9.92 0.03 -11.18
C GLY A 81 8.50 0.54 -11.21
N TYR A 82 7.97 0.69 -12.41
CA TYR A 82 6.57 1.02 -12.62
C TYR A 82 5.68 -0.18 -12.30
N LEU A 83 4.45 0.09 -11.85
CA LEU A 83 3.43 -0.94 -11.77
C LEU A 83 3.10 -1.45 -13.16
N PRO A 84 2.98 -2.77 -13.36
CA PRO A 84 2.50 -3.33 -14.61
C PRO A 84 1.05 -2.91 -14.85
N LEU A 85 0.74 -2.48 -16.06
CA LEU A 85 -0.60 -2.11 -16.48
C LEU A 85 -1.07 -3.05 -17.58
N LEU A 86 -2.33 -3.43 -17.53
CA LEU A 86 -2.97 -4.16 -18.62
C LEU A 86 -3.23 -3.23 -19.79
N ASP A 87 -3.13 -3.77 -21.01
CA ASP A 87 -3.50 -3.04 -22.23
C ASP A 87 -4.96 -2.57 -22.13
N GLY A 88 -5.18 -1.27 -22.36
CA GLY A 88 -6.51 -0.66 -22.27
C GLY A 88 -6.99 -0.34 -20.85
N ALA A 89 -6.15 -0.48 -19.83
CA ALA A 89 -6.47 -0.04 -18.48
C ALA A 89 -6.88 1.44 -18.47
N LYS A 90 -8.02 1.74 -17.83
CA LYS A 90 -8.55 3.10 -17.72
C LYS A 90 -7.84 3.92 -16.64
N ASP A 91 -7.23 3.24 -15.70
CA ASP A 91 -6.55 3.81 -14.54
C ASP A 91 -5.28 2.99 -14.24
N ASN A 92 -4.34 3.60 -13.55
CA ASN A 92 -3.10 2.93 -13.15
C ASN A 92 -3.20 2.15 -11.84
N GLY A 93 -4.36 2.17 -11.17
CA GLY A 93 -4.59 1.52 -9.89
C GLY A 93 -3.81 2.16 -8.72
N TRP A 94 -3.18 3.30 -8.93
CA TRP A 94 -2.37 3.96 -7.92
C TRP A 94 -3.24 4.79 -6.99
N ALA A 95 -3.25 4.48 -5.70
CA ALA A 95 -3.92 5.31 -4.71
C ALA A 95 -2.96 6.41 -4.22
N CYS A 96 -3.32 7.67 -4.44
CA CYS A 96 -2.55 8.83 -4.04
C CYS A 96 -3.18 9.47 -2.80
N ASN A 97 -2.85 8.95 -1.64
CA ASN A 97 -3.31 9.48 -0.35
C ASN A 97 -2.14 10.04 0.45
N CYS A 98 -2.44 11.00 1.31
CA CYS A 98 -1.57 11.34 2.43
C CYS A 98 -1.92 10.38 3.60
N PRO A 99 -1.27 9.20 3.71
CA PRO A 99 -1.73 8.14 4.61
C PRO A 99 -1.42 8.44 6.07
N GLN A 100 -0.52 9.37 6.33
CA GLN A 100 -0.08 9.74 7.67
C GLN A 100 -0.08 11.25 7.83
N VAL A 101 -0.76 11.72 8.87
CA VAL A 101 -0.86 13.13 9.22
C VAL A 101 -0.64 13.31 10.72
N LEU A 102 -0.05 14.42 11.11
CA LEU A 102 -0.08 14.87 12.50
C LEU A 102 -1.18 15.92 12.64
N ALA A 103 -2.04 15.75 13.62
CA ALA A 103 -3.17 16.65 13.87
C ALA A 103 -3.20 17.13 15.31
N VAL A 104 -3.55 18.39 15.49
CA VAL A 104 -3.87 18.95 16.81
C VAL A 104 -5.36 18.74 17.08
N THR A 105 -5.69 18.00 18.13
CA THR A 105 -7.09 17.71 18.46
C THR A 105 -7.83 18.95 18.94
N SER A 106 -9.14 19.02 18.72
CA SER A 106 -10.00 20.13 19.20
C SER A 106 -10.03 20.25 20.72
N THR A 107 -9.67 19.20 21.44
CA THR A 107 -9.59 19.16 22.91
C THR A 107 -8.22 19.52 23.46
N CYS A 108 -7.25 19.86 22.60
CA CYS A 108 -5.91 20.22 23.03
C CYS A 108 -5.93 21.42 23.99
N LYS A 109 -5.25 21.28 25.14
CA LYS A 109 -5.19 22.34 26.16
C LYS A 109 -4.08 23.38 25.89
N ALA A 110 -3.16 23.08 25.00
CA ALA A 110 -2.04 23.94 24.64
C ALA A 110 -1.81 23.97 23.12
N PRO A 111 -2.79 24.45 22.32
CA PRO A 111 -2.70 24.40 20.85
C PRO A 111 -1.52 25.16 20.29
N GLU A 112 -1.14 26.31 20.87
CA GLU A 112 0.04 27.06 20.43
C GLU A 112 1.35 26.28 20.63
N ALA A 113 1.49 25.55 21.72
CA ALA A 113 2.66 24.70 21.97
C ALA A 113 2.68 23.52 21.01
N ALA A 114 1.52 22.92 20.72
CA ALA A 114 1.41 21.84 19.73
C ALA A 114 1.78 22.33 18.33
N MET A 115 1.32 23.52 17.93
CA MET A 115 1.70 24.11 16.63
C MET A 115 3.20 24.40 16.54
N LYS A 116 3.82 24.91 17.62
CA LYS A 116 5.28 25.11 17.66
C LYS A 116 6.06 23.79 17.54
N PHE A 117 5.53 22.72 18.15
CA PHE A 117 6.12 21.39 17.99
C PHE A 117 6.01 20.89 16.54
N LEU A 118 4.87 21.06 15.89
CA LEU A 118 4.70 20.67 14.47
C LEU A 118 5.60 21.49 13.54
N ASP A 119 5.73 22.80 13.81
CA ASP A 119 6.64 23.64 13.05
C ASP A 119 8.10 23.20 13.22
N TYR A 120 8.53 22.90 14.44
CA TYR A 120 9.86 22.32 14.71
C TYR A 120 10.01 20.99 13.97
N PHE A 121 9.02 20.09 14.08
CA PHE A 121 9.08 18.74 13.52
C PHE A 121 9.22 18.72 11.99
N PHE A 122 8.56 19.67 11.28
CA PHE A 122 8.55 19.70 9.81
C PHE A 122 9.51 20.71 9.19
N ASN A 123 10.09 21.62 9.96
CA ASN A 123 10.86 22.74 9.42
C ASN A 123 12.21 22.99 10.11
N SER A 124 12.54 22.30 11.18
CA SER A 124 13.81 22.43 11.87
C SER A 124 14.90 21.55 11.25
N ASP A 125 16.06 22.10 10.99
CA ASP A 125 17.22 21.34 10.47
C ASP A 125 17.61 20.20 11.39
N ASP A 126 17.56 20.40 12.72
CA ASP A 126 17.86 19.36 13.71
C ASP A 126 16.85 18.21 13.66
N ALA A 127 15.57 18.52 13.52
CA ALA A 127 14.52 17.51 13.40
C ALA A 127 14.67 16.73 12.10
N GLU A 128 14.89 17.40 10.99
CA GLU A 128 15.02 16.77 9.67
C GLU A 128 16.27 15.91 9.56
N SER A 129 17.43 16.38 10.06
CA SER A 129 18.66 15.56 10.12
C SER A 129 18.48 14.31 11.02
N THR A 130 17.68 14.42 12.08
CA THR A 130 17.42 13.29 13.00
C THR A 130 16.44 12.29 12.40
N LEU A 131 15.36 12.78 11.78
CA LEU A 131 14.32 11.94 11.20
C LEU A 131 14.75 11.30 9.89
N ALA A 132 15.53 12.03 9.10
CA ALA A 132 15.98 11.60 7.78
C ALA A 132 14.84 10.98 6.95
N CYS A 133 15.07 9.82 6.32
CA CYS A 133 14.08 9.10 5.53
C CYS A 133 13.39 7.95 6.28
N VAL A 134 13.38 7.98 7.62
CA VAL A 134 12.81 6.88 8.45
C VAL A 134 11.34 6.59 8.12
N ARG A 135 10.57 7.61 7.74
CA ARG A 135 9.13 7.47 7.48
C ARG A 135 8.75 7.64 6.01
N SER A 136 9.65 7.71 5.12
CA SER A 136 9.52 7.92 3.67
C SER A 136 10.38 9.11 3.20
N VAL A 137 10.24 9.49 1.93
CA VAL A 137 10.80 10.74 1.42
C VAL A 137 10.18 11.92 2.18
N PRO A 138 10.98 12.82 2.74
CA PRO A 138 10.46 13.96 3.49
C PRO A 138 9.51 14.83 2.66
N PRO A 139 8.43 15.36 3.27
CA PRO A 139 7.40 16.09 2.52
C PRO A 139 7.86 17.50 2.06
N THR A 140 8.79 18.12 2.77
CA THR A 140 9.27 19.45 2.44
C THR A 140 10.53 19.40 1.56
N GLU A 141 10.70 20.39 0.68
CA GLU A 141 11.89 20.50 -0.16
C GLU A 141 13.15 20.65 0.70
N LYS A 142 13.08 21.52 1.71
CA LYS A 142 14.16 21.75 2.67
C LYS A 142 14.62 20.46 3.35
N ALA A 143 13.69 19.62 3.82
CA ALA A 143 14.01 18.35 4.44
C ALA A 143 14.70 17.38 3.48
N ARG A 144 14.27 17.36 2.21
CA ARG A 144 14.94 16.56 1.17
C ARG A 144 16.37 17.02 0.90
N GLU A 145 16.59 18.34 0.82
CA GLU A 145 17.94 18.92 0.66
C GLU A 145 18.85 18.55 1.83
N ILE A 146 18.34 18.58 3.06
CA ILE A 146 19.09 18.15 4.25
C ILE A 146 19.46 16.68 4.15
N CYS A 147 18.49 15.80 3.84
CA CYS A 147 18.73 14.37 3.68
C CYS A 147 19.72 14.06 2.55
N GLU A 148 19.67 14.80 1.45
CA GLU A 148 20.61 14.66 0.35
C GLU A 148 22.02 15.06 0.78
N LYS A 149 22.17 16.21 1.45
CA LYS A 149 23.44 16.69 1.98
C LYS A 149 24.05 15.74 3.00
N ASP A 150 23.23 15.16 3.88
CA ASP A 150 23.66 14.26 4.93
C ASP A 150 23.84 12.81 4.40
N GLY A 151 23.53 12.55 3.13
CA GLY A 151 23.65 11.23 2.50
C GLY A 151 22.67 10.18 3.03
N THR A 152 21.56 10.63 3.62
CA THR A 152 20.52 9.75 4.20
C THR A 152 19.34 9.53 3.27
N LEU A 153 19.32 10.17 2.12
CA LEU A 153 18.28 10.02 1.12
C LEU A 153 18.45 8.72 0.32
N ASP A 154 17.54 7.79 0.52
CA ASP A 154 17.59 6.50 -0.16
C ASP A 154 17.25 6.64 -1.67
N PRO A 155 18.12 6.21 -2.60
CA PRO A 155 17.90 6.35 -4.04
C PRO A 155 16.66 5.59 -4.55
N ASN A 156 16.32 4.44 -3.95
CA ASN A 156 15.14 3.66 -4.35
C ASN A 156 13.86 4.38 -3.91
N MET A 157 13.85 4.96 -2.71
CA MET A 157 12.74 5.78 -2.23
C MET A 157 12.52 7.00 -3.12
N MET A 158 13.60 7.69 -3.52
CA MET A 158 13.51 8.82 -4.45
C MET A 158 13.00 8.40 -5.81
N THR A 159 13.48 7.28 -6.34
CA THR A 159 12.99 6.75 -7.61
C THR A 159 11.49 6.42 -7.52
N ALA A 160 11.06 5.76 -6.45
CA ALA A 160 9.65 5.46 -6.21
C ALA A 160 8.79 6.73 -6.09
N ALA A 161 9.26 7.75 -5.39
CA ALA A 161 8.56 9.02 -5.24
C ALA A 161 8.44 9.76 -6.58
N ASN A 162 9.48 9.75 -7.41
CA ASN A 162 9.46 10.35 -8.74
C ASN A 162 8.49 9.61 -9.67
N ILE A 163 8.46 8.28 -9.64
CA ILE A 163 7.47 7.47 -10.36
C ILE A 163 6.06 7.84 -9.90
N ALA A 164 5.82 7.84 -8.58
CA ALA A 164 4.52 8.15 -8.02
C ALA A 164 4.02 9.57 -8.36
N SER A 165 4.93 10.55 -8.44
CA SER A 165 4.57 11.93 -8.82
C SER A 165 4.05 12.07 -10.25
N GLY A 166 4.34 11.11 -11.13
CA GLY A 166 3.81 11.04 -12.48
C GLY A 166 2.38 10.50 -12.58
N TYR A 167 1.81 10.02 -11.48
CA TYR A 167 0.46 9.47 -11.43
C TYR A 167 -0.48 10.39 -10.66
N SER A 168 -1.68 10.59 -11.21
CA SER A 168 -2.81 11.20 -10.51
C SER A 168 -3.72 10.06 -10.03
N GLY A 169 -3.40 9.49 -8.88
CA GLY A 169 -4.22 8.41 -8.32
C GLY A 169 -5.52 8.92 -7.69
N LEU A 170 -6.51 8.03 -7.64
CA LEU A 170 -7.75 8.29 -6.90
C LEU A 170 -7.48 8.18 -5.39
N THR A 171 -8.16 9.00 -4.61
CA THR A 171 -8.16 8.85 -3.16
C THR A 171 -9.03 7.65 -2.75
N ASN A 172 -8.58 6.88 -1.79
CA ASN A 172 -9.42 5.84 -1.21
C ASN A 172 -10.63 6.46 -0.52
N ASP A 173 -11.80 5.97 -0.84
CA ASP A 173 -13.01 6.32 -0.11
C ASP A 173 -13.06 5.62 1.27
N LYS A 174 -13.94 6.09 2.14
CA LYS A 174 -14.05 5.55 3.51
C LYS A 174 -14.48 4.08 3.56
N TYR A 175 -15.21 3.60 2.57
CA TYR A 175 -15.74 2.23 2.54
C TYR A 175 -14.68 1.25 2.03
N SER A 176 -13.91 1.62 1.01
CA SER A 176 -12.77 0.81 0.52
C SER A 176 -11.71 0.62 1.61
N SER A 177 -11.52 1.63 2.46
CA SER A 177 -10.55 1.61 3.55
C SER A 177 -11.06 0.95 4.82
N ALA A 178 -12.35 0.63 4.90
CA ALA A 178 -12.96 0.04 6.07
C ALA A 178 -12.42 -1.37 6.36
N PRO A 179 -12.20 -1.73 7.63
CA PRO A 179 -11.71 -3.05 8.00
C PRO A 179 -12.57 -4.19 7.45
N GLU A 180 -13.89 -4.04 7.45
CA GLU A 180 -14.84 -5.04 6.92
C GLU A 180 -14.63 -5.29 5.43
N SER A 181 -14.52 -4.24 4.61
CA SER A 181 -14.28 -4.38 3.17
C SER A 181 -12.94 -5.06 2.89
N LYS A 182 -11.90 -4.66 3.61
CA LYS A 182 -10.57 -5.28 3.51
C LYS A 182 -10.60 -6.76 3.87
N GLN A 183 -11.34 -7.13 4.92
CA GLN A 183 -11.46 -8.51 5.35
C GLN A 183 -12.20 -9.36 4.30
N ILE A 184 -13.34 -8.87 3.78
CA ILE A 184 -14.08 -9.57 2.71
C ILE A 184 -13.18 -9.83 1.49
N ILE A 185 -12.40 -8.85 1.07
CA ILE A 185 -11.49 -8.98 -0.06
C ILE A 185 -10.38 -9.99 0.25
N ALA A 186 -9.76 -9.88 1.42
CA ALA A 186 -8.67 -10.76 1.82
C ALA A 186 -9.13 -12.23 1.92
N ASP A 187 -10.25 -12.49 2.59
CA ASP A 187 -10.82 -13.83 2.76
C ASP A 187 -11.18 -14.45 1.40
N THR A 188 -11.71 -13.63 0.46
CA THR A 188 -12.04 -14.09 -0.89
C THR A 188 -10.79 -14.49 -1.67
N ILE A 189 -9.76 -13.66 -1.67
CA ILE A 189 -8.48 -13.95 -2.32
C ILE A 189 -7.85 -15.21 -1.74
N GLU A 190 -7.86 -15.34 -0.42
CA GLU A 190 -7.33 -16.49 0.28
C GLU A 190 -8.09 -17.77 -0.08
N ALA A 191 -9.42 -17.74 -0.10
CA ALA A 191 -10.26 -18.87 -0.47
C ALA A 191 -10.00 -19.36 -1.91
N VAL A 192 -9.82 -18.45 -2.86
CA VAL A 192 -9.43 -18.76 -4.23
C VAL A 192 -8.01 -19.34 -4.28
N GLY A 193 -7.08 -18.78 -3.52
CA GLY A 193 -5.69 -19.26 -3.43
C GLY A 193 -5.58 -20.67 -2.83
N TYR A 194 -6.41 -21.00 -1.86
CA TYR A 194 -6.53 -22.37 -1.31
C TYR A 194 -7.29 -23.34 -2.23
N GLY A 195 -7.97 -22.83 -3.27
CA GLY A 195 -8.81 -23.66 -4.14
C GLY A 195 -10.09 -24.15 -3.46
N THR A 196 -10.53 -23.51 -2.38
CA THR A 196 -11.78 -23.87 -1.68
C THR A 196 -13.03 -23.35 -2.39
N THR A 197 -12.86 -22.38 -3.27
CA THR A 197 -13.91 -21.84 -4.15
C THR A 197 -13.32 -21.50 -5.52
N ASP A 198 -14.15 -21.54 -6.56
CA ASP A 198 -13.76 -21.08 -7.88
C ASP A 198 -13.95 -19.55 -8.02
N PRO A 199 -13.24 -18.87 -8.95
CA PRO A 199 -13.31 -17.43 -9.11
C PRO A 199 -14.71 -16.87 -9.36
N ALA A 200 -15.57 -17.58 -10.11
CA ALA A 200 -16.90 -17.10 -10.43
C ALA A 200 -17.82 -17.11 -9.21
N SER A 201 -17.81 -18.22 -8.44
CA SER A 201 -18.54 -18.32 -7.17
C SER A 201 -18.05 -17.30 -6.15
N ALA A 202 -16.72 -17.16 -6.01
CA ALA A 202 -16.09 -16.19 -5.12
C ALA A 202 -16.45 -14.75 -5.48
N ALA A 203 -16.47 -14.41 -6.76
CA ALA A 203 -16.85 -13.08 -7.25
C ALA A 203 -18.30 -12.73 -6.91
N SER A 204 -19.23 -13.66 -7.13
CA SER A 204 -20.64 -13.45 -6.79
C SER A 204 -20.85 -13.23 -5.30
N ASP A 205 -20.16 -14.02 -4.46
CA ASP A 205 -20.27 -13.90 -3.01
C ASP A 205 -19.62 -12.62 -2.49
N MET A 206 -18.44 -12.25 -2.99
CA MET A 206 -17.77 -11.00 -2.66
C MET A 206 -18.62 -9.78 -3.05
N TYR A 207 -19.17 -9.78 -4.25
CA TYR A 207 -20.07 -8.71 -4.71
C TYR A 207 -21.24 -8.51 -3.78
N LYS A 208 -21.94 -9.60 -3.39
CA LYS A 208 -23.08 -9.55 -2.47
C LYS A 208 -22.68 -9.03 -1.09
N GLN A 209 -21.56 -9.49 -0.55
CA GLN A 209 -21.09 -9.07 0.77
C GLN A 209 -20.75 -7.58 0.78
N LEU A 210 -19.97 -7.10 -0.20
CA LEU A 210 -19.58 -5.69 -0.30
C LEU A 210 -20.78 -4.79 -0.56
N SER A 211 -21.71 -5.18 -1.43
CA SER A 211 -22.94 -4.43 -1.69
C SER A 211 -23.85 -4.36 -0.46
N SER A 212 -23.94 -5.45 0.30
CA SER A 212 -24.71 -5.48 1.55
C SER A 212 -24.07 -4.59 2.61
N TYR A 213 -22.74 -4.65 2.75
CA TYR A 213 -22.01 -3.82 3.69
C TYR A 213 -22.23 -2.33 3.42
N ILE A 214 -22.06 -1.90 2.18
CA ILE A 214 -22.22 -0.49 1.80
C ILE A 214 -23.65 0.00 2.00
N SER A 215 -24.65 -0.82 1.62
CA SER A 215 -26.05 -0.45 1.76
C SER A 215 -26.50 -0.28 3.21
N ALA A 216 -25.76 -0.87 4.15
CA ALA A 216 -26.03 -0.79 5.58
C ALA A 216 -25.41 0.44 6.26
N GLN A 217 -24.56 1.23 5.56
CA GLN A 217 -23.89 2.43 6.09
C GLN A 217 -24.73 3.68 5.87
#